data_9947fbbc5b34655079061d83bcb4a544
#
_entry.id   9947fbbc5b34655079061d83bcb4a544
#
_cell.length_a   1.000
_cell.length_b   1.000
_cell.length_c   1.000
_cell.angle_alpha   90.00
_cell.angle_beta   90.00
_cell.angle_gamma   90.00
#
_symmetry.space_group_name_H-M   'P 1'
#
loop_
_entity.id
_entity.type
_entity.pdbx_description
1 polymer ?
#
loop_
_entity_poly.entity_id
_entity_poly.type
_entity_poly.pdbx_seq_one_letter_code
_entity_poly.pdbx_strand_id
1 'polypeptide(L)'
;MTKELYNLGEQPPLGVVPQKMHAWLIRPERFGKPTGAFQQEVVDIPAIADDEVLVYVMAAGINYNNVWAGLGIPVNVIGARNKAFERGELGEPEPFHIGGSDASGIVYKVGKDVTGLKVGDEVVIHCGRYSRDCEWVKSGGDPMYSPTYRIWGYETNWGSFAQFTKVQAQQCMPKPKHMTWEEASAYTLVAATAWRMLHGWGANAVKKGDVVLVWGGAGGLGSMAIQIVKAAGAIPIAIVSGEDKFDYCMKLGAKGCINRNEFDHWGMLPHWKDNAGYAKWLKGVRAFGAKIWEVLGEKRAPNLVFEHPGETTIPTSIFVCDTGGMVVVCAGTTGYNATVDLRYLWMRQKRLQGSHFANAEQSYQMNELAVRGLLDPCLSRAFTYEELPVAHQLMHDNKHPHGNMAVLIGATEFGLGASGKPPVKLEHPTLPKGDVHNTPHPYPMSEPLPGVAEAEAIKISDDGTKVKDLMHRGIISCASGDTVGKVAKIMVDNEIHAVVVMDGGKAVGVVSQTDMVLARQGRTSEQARAMKAGEIMTPGCATCDASILLSEAVSLMTGRRMHRLVVTENDQPTGVISMTDVVRKIIGE
;
A
#
# COMPACT_ATOMS: atom_id res chain seq x y z
N MET A 1 18.74 10.21 36.89
CA MET A 1 17.46 10.90 36.67
C MET A 1 16.97 10.49 35.29
N THR A 2 15.70 10.14 35.17
CA THR A 2 15.08 9.86 33.87
C THR A 2 14.98 11.17 33.11
N LYS A 3 15.50 11.23 31.87
CA LYS A 3 15.33 12.40 30.99
C LYS A 3 13.90 12.43 30.46
N GLU A 4 13.37 13.61 30.20
CA GLU A 4 12.07 13.79 29.53
C GLU A 4 12.13 13.29 28.07
N LEU A 5 13.26 13.51 27.41
CA LEU A 5 13.56 13.11 26.03
C LEU A 5 15.01 12.63 25.95
N TYR A 6 15.27 11.52 25.25
CA TYR A 6 16.59 11.05 24.89
C TYR A 6 16.93 11.43 23.45
N ASN A 7 18.16 11.82 23.21
CA ASN A 7 18.61 12.15 21.85
C ASN A 7 18.50 10.93 20.91
N LEU A 8 18.49 11.19 19.61
CA LEU A 8 18.65 10.12 18.62
C LEU A 8 20.00 9.39 18.84
N GLY A 9 19.97 8.07 18.81
CA GLY A 9 21.14 7.24 19.11
C GLY A 9 21.47 7.08 20.60
N GLU A 10 20.83 7.81 21.49
CA GLU A 10 20.99 7.65 22.93
C GLU A 10 19.92 6.66 23.45
N GLN A 11 20.32 5.42 23.69
CA GLN A 11 19.41 4.42 24.22
C GLN A 11 19.11 4.68 25.71
N PRO A 12 17.84 4.80 26.14
CA PRO A 12 17.49 4.87 27.55
C PRO A 12 17.95 3.63 28.30
N PRO A 13 18.25 3.71 29.61
CA PRO A 13 18.49 2.50 30.41
C PRO A 13 17.33 1.53 30.29
N LEU A 14 17.60 0.23 30.24
CA LEU A 14 16.60 -0.80 30.00
C LEU A 14 15.43 -0.70 30.99
N GLY A 15 14.20 -0.67 30.48
CA GLY A 15 12.98 -0.49 31.25
C GLY A 15 12.68 0.97 31.64
N VAL A 16 13.56 1.92 31.34
CA VAL A 16 13.32 3.35 31.58
C VAL A 16 12.63 3.96 30.35
N VAL A 17 11.37 4.34 30.52
CA VAL A 17 10.58 4.99 29.46
C VAL A 17 10.52 6.49 29.71
N PRO A 18 11.02 7.35 28.80
CA PRO A 18 10.89 8.80 28.90
C PRO A 18 9.44 9.24 28.63
N GLN A 19 9.16 10.55 28.78
CA GLN A 19 7.84 11.11 28.47
C GLN A 19 7.67 11.33 26.98
N LYS A 20 8.74 11.75 26.29
CA LYS A 20 8.74 12.13 24.86
C LYS A 20 9.73 11.31 24.03
N MET A 21 9.49 11.30 22.74
CA MET A 21 10.32 10.62 21.76
C MET A 21 10.43 11.39 20.44
N HIS A 22 11.50 11.19 19.72
CA HIS A 22 11.63 11.59 18.32
C HIS A 22 10.87 10.60 17.43
N ALA A 23 10.14 11.14 16.45
CA ALA A 23 9.39 10.36 15.48
C ALA A 23 9.31 11.05 14.11
N TRP A 24 9.17 10.27 13.05
CA TRP A 24 8.81 10.75 11.73
C TRP A 24 7.29 10.73 11.55
N LEU A 25 6.69 11.91 11.39
CA LEU A 25 5.26 12.09 11.31
C LEU A 25 4.80 12.45 9.90
N ILE A 26 3.64 11.91 9.55
CA ILE A 26 2.83 12.34 8.41
C ILE A 26 1.64 13.12 8.99
N ARG A 27 1.31 14.28 8.38
CA ARG A 27 0.14 15.07 8.72
C ARG A 27 -0.71 15.35 7.48
N PRO A 28 -2.04 15.55 7.61
CA PRO A 28 -2.92 15.75 6.46
C PRO A 28 -2.51 16.91 5.56
N GLU A 29 -2.03 17.99 6.15
CA GLU A 29 -1.57 19.21 5.44
C GLU A 29 -0.28 18.99 4.65
N ARG A 30 0.42 17.87 4.86
CA ARG A 30 1.70 17.54 4.22
C ARG A 30 1.60 16.36 3.25
N PHE A 31 0.41 15.84 2.97
CA PHE A 31 0.28 14.74 2.01
C PHE A 31 0.89 15.09 0.66
N GLY A 32 1.74 14.21 0.16
CA GLY A 32 2.48 14.41 -1.08
C GLY A 32 3.68 13.48 -1.20
N LYS A 33 4.70 13.92 -1.94
CA LYS A 33 5.94 13.15 -2.08
C LYS A 33 6.58 12.85 -0.73
N PRO A 34 7.17 11.65 -0.53
CA PRO A 34 7.73 11.25 0.76
C PRO A 34 8.68 12.25 1.39
N THR A 35 9.56 12.89 0.60
CA THR A 35 10.51 13.90 1.11
C THR A 35 9.85 15.13 1.74
N GLY A 36 8.60 15.43 1.39
CA GLY A 36 7.82 16.53 2.00
C GLY A 36 6.82 16.03 3.05
N ALA A 37 6.28 14.83 2.87
CA ALA A 37 5.24 14.29 3.74
C ALA A 37 5.76 13.85 5.10
N PHE A 38 6.93 13.20 5.15
CA PHE A 38 7.57 12.80 6.41
C PHE A 38 8.36 13.95 6.99
N GLN A 39 8.06 14.32 8.24
CA GLN A 39 8.84 15.31 8.98
C GLN A 39 9.11 14.82 10.40
N GLN A 40 10.31 15.10 10.89
CA GLN A 40 10.72 14.75 12.24
C GLN A 40 10.08 15.71 13.25
N GLU A 41 9.42 15.12 14.26
CA GLU A 41 8.81 15.86 15.36
C GLU A 41 9.07 15.16 16.69
N VAL A 42 8.83 15.86 17.79
CA VAL A 42 8.84 15.29 19.15
C VAL A 42 7.41 15.13 19.60
N VAL A 43 7.05 13.93 20.05
CA VAL A 43 5.71 13.61 20.54
C VAL A 43 5.80 12.85 21.87
N ASP A 44 4.69 12.81 22.61
CA ASP A 44 4.59 12.02 23.83
C ASP A 44 4.60 10.53 23.47
N ILE A 45 5.22 9.72 24.33
CA ILE A 45 5.21 8.25 24.15
C ILE A 45 3.81 7.73 24.52
N PRO A 46 3.20 6.89 23.66
CA PRO A 46 1.86 6.40 23.89
C PRO A 46 1.79 5.46 25.11
N ALA A 47 0.72 5.56 25.88
CA ALA A 47 0.39 4.56 26.87
C ALA A 47 0.07 3.21 26.21
N ILE A 48 0.47 2.12 26.85
CA ILE A 48 0.14 0.76 26.40
C ILE A 48 -1.10 0.23 27.12
N ALA A 49 -1.89 -0.58 26.40
CA ALA A 49 -2.99 -1.35 26.96
C ALA A 49 -2.47 -2.60 27.71
N ASP A 50 -3.38 -3.32 28.36
CA ASP A 50 -3.04 -4.47 29.20
C ASP A 50 -2.44 -5.65 28.42
N ASP A 51 -2.79 -5.80 27.12
CA ASP A 51 -2.29 -6.81 26.19
C ASP A 51 -1.15 -6.32 25.28
N GLU A 52 -0.71 -5.06 25.46
CA GLU A 52 0.30 -4.43 24.61
C GLU A 52 1.68 -4.42 25.28
N VAL A 53 2.69 -4.23 24.47
CA VAL A 53 4.08 -3.97 24.89
C VAL A 53 4.58 -2.68 24.26
N LEU A 54 5.50 -2.01 24.95
CA LEU A 54 6.26 -0.89 24.40
C LEU A 54 7.64 -1.39 23.99
N VAL A 55 7.97 -1.19 22.72
CA VAL A 55 9.24 -1.62 22.14
C VAL A 55 10.07 -0.39 21.78
N TYR A 56 11.33 -0.35 22.24
CA TYR A 56 12.34 0.56 21.71
C TYR A 56 12.80 0.04 20.36
N VAL A 57 12.52 0.80 19.32
CA VAL A 57 12.80 0.40 17.94
C VAL A 57 14.28 0.60 17.64
N MET A 58 14.98 -0.45 17.23
CA MET A 58 16.37 -0.39 16.82
C MET A 58 16.53 -0.10 15.33
N ALA A 59 15.70 -0.77 14.51
CA ALA A 59 15.61 -0.52 13.07
C ALA A 59 14.19 -0.79 12.57
N ALA A 60 13.83 -0.19 11.44
CA ALA A 60 12.53 -0.32 10.79
C ALA A 60 12.68 -0.66 9.31
N GLY A 61 11.77 -1.48 8.77
CA GLY A 61 11.72 -1.81 7.35
C GLY A 61 11.01 -0.73 6.53
N ILE A 62 11.45 -0.55 5.29
CA ILE A 62 10.88 0.39 4.33
C ILE A 62 9.93 -0.35 3.40
N ASN A 63 8.65 0.00 3.41
CA ASN A 63 7.60 -0.65 2.64
C ASN A 63 6.72 0.34 1.87
N TYR A 64 6.14 -0.11 0.76
CA TYR A 64 5.38 0.74 -0.15
C TYR A 64 4.07 1.28 0.46
N ASN A 65 3.49 0.58 1.45
CA ASN A 65 2.31 1.07 2.17
C ASN A 65 2.55 2.43 2.83
N ASN A 66 3.77 2.69 3.27
CA ASN A 66 4.14 3.97 3.87
C ASN A 66 4.37 5.08 2.82
N VAL A 67 4.71 4.73 1.58
CA VAL A 67 4.62 5.66 0.45
C VAL A 67 3.17 6.08 0.26
N TRP A 68 2.21 5.14 0.25
CA TRP A 68 0.78 5.44 0.17
C TRP A 68 0.29 6.31 1.34
N ALA A 69 0.75 6.01 2.56
CA ALA A 69 0.41 6.81 3.74
C ALA A 69 0.89 8.27 3.59
N GLY A 70 2.12 8.48 3.10
CA GLY A 70 2.67 9.80 2.80
C GLY A 70 1.90 10.55 1.72
N LEU A 71 1.47 9.85 0.66
CA LEU A 71 0.66 10.40 -0.42
C LEU A 71 -0.79 10.69 0.00
N GLY A 72 -1.30 10.02 1.04
CA GLY A 72 -2.71 10.08 1.44
C GLY A 72 -3.65 9.37 0.46
N ILE A 73 -3.13 8.53 -0.44
CA ILE A 73 -3.86 7.74 -1.46
C ILE A 73 -3.29 6.31 -1.55
N PRO A 74 -4.09 5.30 -1.93
CA PRO A 74 -5.52 5.34 -2.26
C PRO A 74 -6.42 5.58 -1.03
N VAL A 75 -5.87 5.47 0.19
CA VAL A 75 -6.59 5.66 1.45
C VAL A 75 -5.91 6.77 2.26
N ASN A 76 -6.69 7.79 2.66
CA ASN A 76 -6.26 8.73 3.69
C ASN A 76 -6.39 8.03 5.06
N VAL A 77 -5.29 7.44 5.54
CA VAL A 77 -5.27 6.64 6.77
C VAL A 77 -5.62 7.44 8.02
N ILE A 78 -5.26 8.73 8.07
CA ILE A 78 -5.59 9.62 9.20
C ILE A 78 -7.10 9.91 9.18
N GLY A 79 -7.65 10.31 8.04
CA GLY A 79 -9.08 10.57 7.89
C GLY A 79 -9.95 9.33 8.09
N ALA A 80 -9.50 8.17 7.62
CA ALA A 80 -10.21 6.90 7.84
C ALA A 80 -10.28 6.53 9.32
N ARG A 81 -9.16 6.71 10.06
CA ARG A 81 -9.08 6.47 11.50
C ARG A 81 -9.96 7.43 12.29
N ASN A 82 -9.94 8.72 11.97
CA ASN A 82 -10.79 9.72 12.62
C ASN A 82 -12.28 9.41 12.43
N LYS A 83 -12.69 9.02 11.21
CA LYS A 83 -14.06 8.55 10.95
C LYS A 83 -14.43 7.29 11.73
N ALA A 84 -13.49 6.36 11.92
CA ALA A 84 -13.73 5.18 12.74
C ALA A 84 -13.92 5.55 14.22
N PHE A 85 -13.14 6.53 14.73
CA PHE A 85 -13.34 7.10 16.06
C PHE A 85 -14.72 7.75 16.23
N GLU A 86 -15.16 8.56 15.26
CA GLU A 86 -16.49 9.20 15.26
C GLU A 86 -17.63 8.17 15.31
N ARG A 87 -17.40 6.95 14.79
CA ARG A 87 -18.33 5.82 14.87
C ARG A 87 -18.20 4.99 16.15
N GLY A 88 -17.30 5.37 17.05
CA GLY A 88 -17.03 4.63 18.29
C GLY A 88 -16.23 3.34 18.11
N GLU A 89 -15.54 3.17 16.98
CA GLU A 89 -14.80 1.94 16.65
C GLU A 89 -13.35 1.93 17.18
N LEU A 90 -12.76 3.10 17.40
CA LEU A 90 -11.35 3.27 17.81
C LEU A 90 -11.23 4.26 18.97
N GLY A 91 -10.08 4.23 19.66
CA GLY A 91 -9.73 5.20 20.69
C GLY A 91 -9.56 6.63 20.14
N GLU A 92 -8.93 7.52 20.91
CA GLU A 92 -8.79 8.93 20.56
C GLU A 92 -8.14 9.16 19.18
N PRO A 93 -8.64 10.13 18.40
CA PRO A 93 -8.05 10.46 17.12
C PRO A 93 -6.74 11.23 17.32
N GLU A 94 -5.68 10.80 16.64
CA GLU A 94 -4.45 11.59 16.57
C GLU A 94 -4.42 12.39 15.27
N PRO A 95 -3.98 13.66 15.31
CA PRO A 95 -3.92 14.53 14.13
C PRO A 95 -2.72 14.21 13.21
N PHE A 96 -2.03 13.10 13.46
CA PHE A 96 -0.84 12.68 12.75
C PHE A 96 -0.81 11.15 12.56
N HIS A 97 0.12 10.70 11.75
CA HIS A 97 0.41 9.29 11.57
C HIS A 97 1.92 9.03 11.66
N ILE A 98 2.30 8.11 12.54
CA ILE A 98 3.63 7.50 12.58
C ILE A 98 3.54 6.20 11.81
N GLY A 99 4.20 6.16 10.65
CA GLY A 99 4.24 4.97 9.80
C GLY A 99 5.24 3.92 10.26
N GLY A 100 5.44 2.92 9.42
CA GLY A 100 6.38 1.82 9.66
C GLY A 100 5.67 0.57 10.16
N SER A 101 5.65 -0.46 9.29
CA SER A 101 4.90 -1.71 9.52
C SER A 101 5.84 -2.92 9.71
N ASP A 102 7.13 -2.67 9.82
CA ASP A 102 8.19 -3.63 10.15
C ASP A 102 9.10 -3.04 11.22
N ALA A 103 9.57 -3.85 12.15
CA ALA A 103 10.56 -3.41 13.13
C ALA A 103 11.37 -4.57 13.69
N SER A 104 12.58 -4.22 14.13
CA SER A 104 13.35 -4.97 15.12
C SER A 104 13.60 -4.06 16.32
N GLY A 105 13.53 -4.60 17.53
CA GLY A 105 13.68 -3.78 18.72
C GLY A 105 13.79 -4.57 20.01
N ILE A 106 13.75 -3.83 21.12
CA ILE A 106 13.89 -4.35 22.48
C ILE A 106 12.64 -3.99 23.28
N VAL A 107 12.06 -4.93 23.97
CA VAL A 107 10.90 -4.71 24.84
C VAL A 107 11.31 -3.87 26.05
N TYR A 108 10.66 -2.73 26.26
CA TYR A 108 10.94 -1.79 27.37
C TYR A 108 9.85 -1.78 28.45
N LYS A 109 8.63 -2.11 28.09
CA LYS A 109 7.52 -2.21 29.04
C LYS A 109 6.53 -3.27 28.54
N VAL A 110 5.90 -3.98 29.48
CA VAL A 110 4.87 -4.99 29.20
C VAL A 110 3.58 -4.63 29.92
N GLY A 111 2.44 -4.85 29.27
CA GLY A 111 1.12 -4.72 29.88
C GLY A 111 0.87 -5.83 30.91
N LYS A 112 -0.11 -5.63 31.78
CA LYS A 112 -0.34 -6.56 32.92
C LYS A 112 -0.81 -7.95 32.50
N ASP A 113 -1.47 -8.08 31.34
CA ASP A 113 -2.00 -9.34 30.84
C ASP A 113 -1.03 -10.04 29.85
N VAL A 114 0.14 -9.43 29.61
CA VAL A 114 1.15 -9.99 28.73
C VAL A 114 1.86 -11.17 29.41
N THR A 115 1.87 -12.31 28.74
CA THR A 115 2.61 -13.50 29.11
C THR A 115 3.61 -13.88 28.03
N GLY A 116 4.75 -14.45 28.41
CA GLY A 116 5.75 -14.95 27.46
C GLY A 116 6.73 -13.89 26.92
N LEU A 117 6.54 -12.61 27.24
CA LEU A 117 7.48 -11.52 26.95
C LEU A 117 7.87 -10.77 28.22
N LYS A 118 9.11 -10.28 28.26
CA LYS A 118 9.64 -9.48 29.38
C LYS A 118 10.50 -8.33 28.85
N VAL A 119 10.73 -7.36 29.70
CA VAL A 119 11.68 -6.28 29.45
C VAL A 119 13.06 -6.85 29.13
N GLY A 120 13.66 -6.38 28.04
CA GLY A 120 14.95 -6.84 27.52
C GLY A 120 14.84 -7.90 26.41
N ASP A 121 13.67 -8.45 26.16
CA ASP A 121 13.50 -9.38 25.04
C ASP A 121 13.69 -8.66 23.69
N GLU A 122 14.43 -9.30 22.82
CA GLU A 122 14.71 -8.83 21.46
C GLU A 122 13.71 -9.43 20.49
N VAL A 123 13.01 -8.55 19.80
CA VAL A 123 11.87 -8.93 18.97
C VAL A 123 11.96 -8.38 17.57
N VAL A 124 11.31 -9.06 16.65
CA VAL A 124 10.82 -8.52 15.39
C VAL A 124 9.30 -8.46 15.43
N ILE A 125 8.74 -7.48 14.74
CA ILE A 125 7.30 -7.18 14.85
C ILE A 125 6.63 -7.46 13.51
N HIS A 126 5.55 -8.24 13.52
CA HIS A 126 4.66 -8.34 12.36
C HIS A 126 3.50 -7.33 12.47
N CYS A 127 2.97 -6.88 11.33
CA CYS A 127 2.03 -5.76 11.34
C CYS A 127 0.56 -6.14 11.55
N GLY A 128 0.20 -7.40 11.68
CA GLY A 128 -1.18 -7.83 11.86
C GLY A 128 -1.68 -7.59 13.28
N ARG A 129 -2.64 -6.66 13.45
CA ARG A 129 -3.27 -6.32 14.72
C ARG A 129 -4.76 -6.69 14.68
N TYR A 130 -5.29 -7.32 15.73
CA TYR A 130 -6.70 -7.64 15.87
C TYR A 130 -7.09 -7.84 17.33
N SER A 131 -8.36 -7.66 17.68
CA SER A 131 -8.86 -7.94 19.02
C SER A 131 -9.10 -9.44 19.20
N ARG A 132 -8.46 -10.01 20.24
CA ARG A 132 -8.74 -11.39 20.68
C ARG A 132 -10.15 -11.56 21.25
N ASP A 133 -10.76 -10.45 21.70
CA ASP A 133 -12.10 -10.42 22.25
C ASP A 133 -13.21 -10.33 21.19
N CYS A 134 -12.86 -10.15 19.91
CA CYS A 134 -13.79 -10.17 18.82
C CYS A 134 -14.48 -11.54 18.72
N GLU A 135 -15.80 -11.55 18.61
CA GLU A 135 -16.62 -12.78 18.51
C GLU A 135 -16.16 -13.71 17.37
N TRP A 136 -15.76 -13.14 16.23
CA TRP A 136 -15.20 -13.91 15.12
C TRP A 136 -13.95 -14.70 15.55
N VAL A 137 -13.02 -14.05 16.27
CA VAL A 137 -11.78 -14.71 16.73
C VAL A 137 -12.07 -15.72 17.83
N LYS A 138 -12.97 -15.40 18.77
CA LYS A 138 -13.40 -16.32 19.85
C LYS A 138 -14.08 -17.58 19.31
N SER A 139 -14.78 -17.47 18.18
CA SER A 139 -15.41 -18.63 17.51
C SER A 139 -14.42 -19.52 16.74
N GLY A 140 -13.10 -19.18 16.75
CA GLY A 140 -12.07 -19.92 16.01
C GLY A 140 -11.92 -19.51 14.55
N GLY A 141 -12.54 -18.40 14.14
CA GLY A 141 -12.38 -17.85 12.79
C GLY A 141 -10.98 -17.30 12.55
N ASP A 142 -10.50 -17.38 11.30
CA ASP A 142 -9.21 -16.80 10.93
C ASP A 142 -9.20 -15.29 11.26
N PRO A 143 -8.27 -14.80 12.10
CA PRO A 143 -8.17 -13.39 12.47
C PRO A 143 -8.11 -12.42 11.30
N MET A 144 -7.63 -12.87 10.14
CA MET A 144 -7.57 -12.06 8.90
C MET A 144 -8.96 -11.64 8.38
N TYR A 145 -10.02 -12.35 8.78
CA TYR A 145 -11.42 -12.01 8.44
C TYR A 145 -12.14 -11.27 9.58
N SER A 146 -11.43 -10.98 10.67
CA SER A 146 -12.00 -10.22 11.78
C SER A 146 -12.31 -8.78 11.35
N PRO A 147 -13.48 -8.22 11.73
CA PRO A 147 -13.78 -6.81 11.50
C PRO A 147 -12.84 -5.86 12.24
N THR A 148 -12.11 -6.38 13.25
CA THR A 148 -11.13 -5.60 14.03
C THR A 148 -9.72 -5.68 13.47
N TYR A 149 -9.49 -6.47 12.41
CA TYR A 149 -8.16 -6.62 11.82
C TYR A 149 -7.68 -5.31 11.19
N ARG A 150 -6.43 -4.94 11.49
CA ARG A 150 -5.77 -3.72 10.95
C ARG A 150 -4.28 -3.98 10.76
N ILE A 151 -3.68 -3.22 9.85
CA ILE A 151 -2.23 -3.18 9.65
C ILE A 151 -1.62 -2.10 10.55
N TRP A 152 -0.80 -2.53 11.50
CA TRP A 152 -0.03 -1.64 12.36
C TRP A 152 0.96 -0.80 11.53
N GLY A 153 1.06 0.49 11.86
CA GLY A 153 1.92 1.44 11.16
C GLY A 153 1.46 1.81 9.74
N TYR A 154 0.22 1.43 9.38
CA TYR A 154 -0.48 1.87 8.17
C TYR A 154 -1.95 2.23 8.47
N GLU A 155 -2.78 1.24 8.83
CA GLU A 155 -4.18 1.48 9.19
C GLU A 155 -4.32 1.95 10.64
N THR A 156 -3.38 1.58 11.51
CA THR A 156 -3.27 2.12 12.88
C THR A 156 -2.03 3.00 13.02
N ASN A 157 -2.06 3.92 14.00
CA ASN A 157 -0.94 4.79 14.32
C ASN A 157 0.15 4.09 15.13
N TRP A 158 1.17 4.85 15.53
CA TRP A 158 2.28 4.42 16.39
C TRP A 158 3.14 3.32 15.76
N GLY A 159 3.47 3.48 14.46
CA GLY A 159 4.36 2.58 13.74
C GLY A 159 5.83 2.69 14.15
N SER A 160 6.70 2.02 13.39
CA SER A 160 8.12 1.87 13.75
C SER A 160 9.02 3.07 13.42
N PHE A 161 8.51 4.12 12.79
CA PHE A 161 9.32 5.30 12.47
C PHE A 161 9.45 6.27 13.64
N ALA A 162 9.60 5.74 14.84
CA ALA A 162 9.78 6.45 16.10
C ALA A 162 10.69 5.67 17.05
N GLN A 163 11.30 6.33 18.04
CA GLN A 163 12.15 5.66 19.04
C GLN A 163 11.39 4.58 19.83
N PHE A 164 10.10 4.79 20.06
CA PHE A 164 9.25 3.79 20.73
C PHE A 164 7.98 3.54 19.91
N THR A 165 7.55 2.30 19.91
CA THR A 165 6.27 1.88 19.34
C THR A 165 5.50 1.00 20.33
N LYS A 166 4.17 1.06 20.27
CA LYS A 166 3.29 0.15 21.02
C LYS A 166 2.64 -0.86 20.08
N VAL A 167 2.68 -2.12 20.47
CA VAL A 167 2.10 -3.24 19.72
C VAL A 167 1.48 -4.25 20.65
N GLN A 168 0.53 -5.04 20.18
CA GLN A 168 0.03 -6.18 20.92
C GLN A 168 1.14 -7.23 21.09
N ALA A 169 1.21 -7.87 22.26
CA ALA A 169 2.23 -8.87 22.55
C ALA A 169 2.32 -9.97 21.48
N GLN A 170 1.17 -10.35 20.90
CA GLN A 170 1.09 -11.34 19.83
C GLN A 170 1.77 -10.92 18.51
N GLN A 171 2.09 -9.65 18.34
CA GLN A 171 2.82 -9.17 17.17
C GLN A 171 4.34 -9.34 17.30
N CYS A 172 4.83 -9.57 18.50
CA CYS A 172 6.25 -9.72 18.78
C CYS A 172 6.70 -11.17 18.57
N MET A 173 7.64 -11.35 17.68
CA MET A 173 8.29 -12.64 17.38
C MET A 173 9.76 -12.59 17.79
N PRO A 174 10.41 -13.74 18.12
CA PRO A 174 11.83 -13.76 18.44
C PRO A 174 12.68 -13.20 17.29
N LYS A 175 13.58 -12.29 17.59
CA LYS A 175 14.55 -11.81 16.61
C LYS A 175 15.57 -12.90 16.28
N PRO A 176 15.84 -13.19 14.98
CA PRO A 176 16.93 -14.08 14.60
C PRO A 176 18.29 -13.57 15.10
N LYS A 177 19.00 -14.38 15.90
CA LYS A 177 20.25 -13.97 16.56
C LYS A 177 21.40 -13.70 15.59
N HIS A 178 21.37 -14.30 14.42
CA HIS A 178 22.39 -14.15 13.37
C HIS A 178 22.16 -12.93 12.46
N MET A 179 21.06 -12.20 12.65
CA MET A 179 20.72 -11.01 11.88
C MET A 179 21.10 -9.73 12.65
N THR A 180 21.57 -8.72 11.94
CA THR A 180 21.69 -7.35 12.45
C THR A 180 20.30 -6.77 12.72
N TRP A 181 20.24 -5.57 13.34
CA TRP A 181 18.95 -4.92 13.58
C TRP A 181 18.24 -4.57 12.27
N GLU A 182 18.97 -3.99 11.31
CA GLU A 182 18.45 -3.62 10.01
C GLU A 182 18.04 -4.83 9.16
N GLU A 183 18.78 -5.95 9.20
CA GLU A 183 18.37 -7.20 8.55
C GLU A 183 17.10 -7.76 9.15
N ALA A 184 17.02 -7.77 10.48
CA ALA A 184 15.87 -8.32 11.20
C ALA A 184 14.60 -7.47 11.02
N SER A 185 14.72 -6.18 10.72
CA SER A 185 13.58 -5.29 10.49
C SER A 185 13.04 -5.32 9.05
N ALA A 186 13.77 -5.92 8.09
CA ALA A 186 13.49 -5.71 6.66
C ALA A 186 12.53 -6.73 6.04
N TYR A 187 12.18 -7.82 6.71
CA TYR A 187 11.51 -8.95 6.06
C TYR A 187 10.11 -9.28 6.58
N THR A 188 9.74 -8.86 7.79
CA THR A 188 8.56 -9.42 8.48
C THR A 188 7.26 -9.19 7.72
N LEU A 189 7.03 -8.01 7.17
CA LEU A 189 5.83 -7.71 6.38
C LEU A 189 5.79 -8.51 5.07
N VAL A 190 6.84 -8.41 4.29
CA VAL A 190 6.86 -9.03 2.95
C VAL A 190 6.92 -10.55 3.01
N ALA A 191 7.65 -11.12 3.97
CA ALA A 191 7.74 -12.57 4.10
C ALA A 191 6.46 -13.17 4.70
N ALA A 192 5.81 -12.53 5.68
CA ALA A 192 4.53 -12.99 6.20
C ALA A 192 3.41 -12.88 5.15
N THR A 193 3.40 -11.80 4.35
CA THR A 193 2.50 -11.67 3.20
C THR A 193 2.71 -12.82 2.22
N ALA A 194 3.97 -13.08 1.83
CA ALA A 194 4.30 -14.19 0.92
C ALA A 194 3.92 -15.55 1.51
N TRP A 195 4.14 -15.75 2.81
CA TRP A 195 3.75 -16.97 3.51
C TRP A 195 2.26 -17.24 3.38
N ARG A 196 1.41 -16.26 3.70
CA ARG A 196 -0.05 -16.42 3.57
C ARG A 196 -0.48 -16.66 2.13
N MET A 197 0.07 -15.90 1.18
CA MET A 197 -0.23 -16.08 -0.24
C MET A 197 0.07 -17.51 -0.72
N LEU A 198 1.09 -18.15 -0.17
CA LEU A 198 1.54 -19.49 -0.56
C LEU A 198 0.89 -20.61 0.28
N HIS A 199 0.68 -20.40 1.58
CA HIS A 199 0.26 -21.44 2.52
C HIS A 199 -1.15 -21.28 3.08
N GLY A 200 -1.78 -20.11 2.94
CA GLY A 200 -3.04 -19.77 3.63
C GLY A 200 -4.32 -20.39 3.05
N TRP A 201 -4.25 -21.26 2.02
CA TRP A 201 -5.41 -21.59 1.19
C TRP A 201 -5.77 -23.09 1.15
N GLY A 202 -5.46 -23.81 2.20
CA GLY A 202 -5.84 -25.22 2.38
C GLY A 202 -5.38 -26.11 1.22
N ALA A 203 -6.29 -26.70 0.48
CA ALA A 203 -5.96 -27.60 -0.64
C ALA A 203 -5.19 -26.91 -1.78
N ASN A 204 -5.28 -25.59 -1.89
CA ASN A 204 -4.55 -24.78 -2.88
C ASN A 204 -3.24 -24.19 -2.33
N ALA A 205 -2.84 -24.52 -1.09
CA ALA A 205 -1.53 -24.17 -0.58
C ALA A 205 -0.42 -24.81 -1.43
N VAL A 206 0.74 -24.13 -1.49
CA VAL A 206 1.91 -24.64 -2.20
C VAL A 206 2.35 -26.02 -1.66
N LYS A 207 2.70 -26.93 -2.54
CA LYS A 207 3.12 -28.30 -2.22
C LYS A 207 4.44 -28.63 -2.88
N LYS A 208 5.13 -29.63 -2.33
CA LYS A 208 6.33 -30.18 -2.95
C LYS A 208 6.07 -30.56 -4.41
N GLY A 209 6.92 -30.08 -5.29
CA GLY A 209 6.84 -30.33 -6.73
C GLY A 209 5.92 -29.39 -7.51
N ASP A 210 5.12 -28.51 -6.87
CA ASP A 210 4.33 -27.51 -7.58
C ASP A 210 5.22 -26.53 -8.34
N VAL A 211 4.74 -26.06 -9.49
CA VAL A 211 5.34 -24.92 -10.19
C VAL A 211 4.66 -23.63 -9.74
N VAL A 212 5.45 -22.69 -9.28
CA VAL A 212 4.96 -21.38 -8.82
C VAL A 212 5.55 -20.26 -9.67
N LEU A 213 4.70 -19.54 -10.38
CA LEU A 213 5.10 -18.35 -11.14
C LEU A 213 5.11 -17.16 -10.19
N VAL A 214 6.25 -16.49 -10.02
CA VAL A 214 6.43 -15.38 -9.08
C VAL A 214 6.65 -14.08 -9.83
N TRP A 215 5.62 -13.23 -9.86
CA TRP A 215 5.75 -11.87 -10.42
C TRP A 215 6.65 -11.00 -9.53
N GLY A 216 7.45 -10.13 -10.17
CA GLY A 216 8.34 -9.21 -9.47
C GLY A 216 9.38 -9.90 -8.60
N GLY A 217 9.94 -11.02 -9.07
CA GLY A 217 10.83 -11.90 -8.30
C GLY A 217 12.03 -11.23 -7.65
N ALA A 218 12.50 -10.09 -8.17
CA ALA A 218 13.63 -9.35 -7.61
C ALA A 218 13.23 -8.25 -6.61
N GLY A 219 11.92 -7.99 -6.40
CA GLY A 219 11.44 -7.07 -5.38
C GLY A 219 11.38 -7.72 -3.99
N GLY A 220 11.12 -6.93 -2.94
CA GLY A 220 11.06 -7.43 -1.56
C GLY A 220 10.11 -8.61 -1.39
N LEU A 221 8.86 -8.46 -1.87
CA LEU A 221 7.84 -9.51 -1.76
C LEU A 221 8.20 -10.76 -2.59
N GLY A 222 8.63 -10.57 -3.84
CA GLY A 222 8.95 -11.68 -4.75
C GLY A 222 10.18 -12.48 -4.31
N SER A 223 11.20 -11.82 -3.75
CA SER A 223 12.39 -12.49 -3.21
C SER A 223 12.06 -13.38 -2.01
N MET A 224 11.12 -12.96 -1.16
CA MET A 224 10.60 -13.83 -0.08
C MET A 224 9.81 -15.00 -0.65
N ALA A 225 8.95 -14.76 -1.63
CA ALA A 225 8.16 -15.82 -2.26
C ALA A 225 9.03 -16.91 -2.89
N ILE A 226 10.10 -16.55 -3.62
CA ILE A 226 11.03 -17.52 -4.21
C ILE A 226 11.63 -18.44 -3.13
N GLN A 227 12.08 -17.87 -2.03
CA GLN A 227 12.71 -18.63 -0.94
C GLN A 227 11.71 -19.55 -0.24
N ILE A 228 10.49 -19.06 0.07
CA ILE A 228 9.42 -19.85 0.70
C ILE A 228 8.97 -20.99 -0.21
N VAL A 229 8.80 -20.76 -1.52
CA VAL A 229 8.47 -21.78 -2.51
C VAL A 229 9.56 -22.86 -2.53
N LYS A 230 10.84 -22.46 -2.57
CA LYS A 230 11.98 -23.38 -2.49
C LYS A 230 11.97 -24.20 -1.20
N ALA A 231 11.73 -23.55 -0.06
CA ALA A 231 11.67 -24.22 1.26
C ALA A 231 10.53 -25.25 1.32
N ALA A 232 9.42 -25.02 0.62
CA ALA A 232 8.32 -25.95 0.47
C ALA A 232 8.62 -27.12 -0.49
N GLY A 233 9.81 -27.14 -1.14
CA GLY A 233 10.18 -28.13 -2.13
C GLY A 233 9.46 -27.98 -3.47
N ALA A 234 8.90 -26.80 -3.74
CA ALA A 234 8.27 -26.43 -5.00
C ALA A 234 9.27 -25.72 -5.94
N ILE A 235 8.84 -25.43 -7.15
CA ILE A 235 9.69 -24.93 -8.25
C ILE A 235 9.30 -23.48 -8.55
N PRO A 236 10.04 -22.46 -8.08
CA PRO A 236 9.75 -21.06 -8.39
C PRO A 236 10.32 -20.67 -9.76
N ILE A 237 9.50 -19.97 -10.57
CA ILE A 237 9.91 -19.27 -11.79
C ILE A 237 9.71 -17.78 -11.56
N ALA A 238 10.77 -16.99 -11.67
CA ALA A 238 10.73 -15.56 -11.42
C ALA A 238 10.39 -14.77 -12.70
N ILE A 239 9.44 -13.83 -12.59
CA ILE A 239 9.16 -12.85 -13.65
C ILE A 239 9.76 -11.53 -13.22
N VAL A 240 10.63 -10.97 -14.05
CA VAL A 240 11.36 -9.71 -13.78
C VAL A 240 11.33 -8.78 -14.98
N SER A 241 11.80 -7.53 -14.80
CA SER A 241 11.78 -6.48 -15.83
C SER A 241 13.12 -6.31 -16.57
N GLY A 242 14.10 -7.19 -16.31
CA GLY A 242 15.42 -7.13 -16.96
C GLY A 242 16.26 -8.33 -16.59
N GLU A 243 17.21 -8.66 -17.45
CA GLU A 243 18.13 -9.79 -17.26
C GLU A 243 19.16 -9.55 -16.14
N ASP A 244 19.43 -8.28 -15.82
CA ASP A 244 20.25 -7.86 -14.69
C ASP A 244 19.80 -8.44 -13.33
N LYS A 245 18.54 -8.90 -13.27
CA LYS A 245 17.90 -9.48 -12.09
C LYS A 245 17.95 -11.01 -12.03
N PHE A 246 18.38 -11.65 -13.09
CA PHE A 246 18.34 -13.11 -13.20
C PHE A 246 19.23 -13.79 -12.15
N ASP A 247 20.50 -13.38 -12.07
CA ASP A 247 21.43 -13.94 -11.11
C ASP A 247 20.95 -13.80 -9.65
N TYR A 248 20.33 -12.68 -9.34
CA TYR A 248 19.75 -12.44 -8.03
C TYR A 248 18.63 -13.47 -7.73
N CYS A 249 17.65 -13.62 -8.62
CA CYS A 249 16.56 -14.57 -8.43
C CYS A 249 17.04 -16.03 -8.41
N MET A 250 18.01 -16.37 -9.26
CA MET A 250 18.59 -17.72 -9.30
C MET A 250 19.31 -18.08 -8.00
N LYS A 251 20.06 -17.15 -7.40
CA LYS A 251 20.71 -17.34 -6.09
C LYS A 251 19.71 -17.57 -4.97
N LEU A 252 18.54 -16.91 -5.01
CA LEU A 252 17.46 -17.16 -4.05
C LEU A 252 16.77 -18.52 -4.26
N GLY A 253 16.98 -19.17 -5.39
CA GLY A 253 16.51 -20.52 -5.67
C GLY A 253 15.44 -20.62 -6.76
N ALA A 254 15.26 -19.59 -7.58
CA ALA A 254 14.44 -19.72 -8.77
C ALA A 254 15.01 -20.79 -9.71
N LYS A 255 14.14 -21.60 -10.33
CA LYS A 255 14.52 -22.55 -11.37
C LYS A 255 14.99 -21.84 -12.63
N GLY A 256 14.48 -20.64 -12.88
CA GLY A 256 14.84 -19.76 -13.97
C GLY A 256 14.02 -18.47 -13.91
N CYS A 257 14.35 -17.55 -14.81
CA CYS A 257 13.75 -16.23 -14.87
C CYS A 257 13.18 -15.94 -16.26
N ILE A 258 12.15 -15.12 -16.34
CA ILE A 258 11.57 -14.61 -17.57
C ILE A 258 11.56 -13.08 -17.52
N ASN A 259 12.15 -12.45 -18.53
CA ASN A 259 12.08 -11.00 -18.69
C ASN A 259 10.73 -10.62 -19.31
N ARG A 260 9.87 -9.94 -18.53
CA ARG A 260 8.55 -9.52 -19.02
C ARG A 260 8.62 -8.52 -20.20
N ASN A 261 9.73 -7.80 -20.32
CA ASN A 261 9.90 -6.81 -21.38
C ASN A 261 10.15 -7.41 -22.77
N GLU A 262 10.32 -8.74 -22.85
CA GLU A 262 10.33 -9.47 -24.13
C GLU A 262 8.92 -9.66 -24.72
N PHE A 263 7.86 -9.24 -24.02
CA PHE A 263 6.47 -9.44 -24.41
C PHE A 263 5.71 -8.11 -24.37
N ASP A 264 4.73 -7.95 -25.26
CA ASP A 264 3.93 -6.71 -25.44
C ASP A 264 2.41 -6.89 -25.24
N HIS A 265 1.97 -8.07 -24.78
CA HIS A 265 0.55 -8.41 -24.64
C HIS A 265 -0.07 -8.07 -23.28
N TRP A 266 0.63 -7.30 -22.45
CA TRP A 266 0.19 -6.91 -21.11
C TRP A 266 -0.99 -5.94 -21.15
N GLY A 267 -1.76 -5.91 -20.07
CA GLY A 267 -2.87 -4.98 -19.91
C GLY A 267 -4.24 -5.61 -20.05
N MET A 268 -5.22 -4.78 -20.33
CA MET A 268 -6.62 -5.20 -20.45
C MET A 268 -6.82 -6.15 -21.64
N LEU A 269 -7.67 -7.17 -21.44
CA LEU A 269 -8.08 -8.04 -22.54
C LEU A 269 -8.84 -7.25 -23.60
N PRO A 270 -8.56 -7.45 -24.90
CA PRO A 270 -9.46 -7.02 -25.95
C PRO A 270 -10.84 -7.64 -25.75
N HIS A 271 -11.87 -6.92 -26.15
CA HIS A 271 -13.22 -7.47 -26.05
C HIS A 271 -13.32 -8.79 -26.86
N TRP A 272 -14.00 -9.80 -26.33
CA TRP A 272 -14.06 -11.15 -26.93
C TRP A 272 -14.66 -11.17 -28.35
N LYS A 273 -15.41 -10.12 -28.78
CA LYS A 273 -15.90 -9.92 -30.14
C LYS A 273 -14.88 -9.24 -31.06
N ASP A 274 -13.82 -8.65 -30.53
CA ASP A 274 -12.69 -8.14 -31.31
C ASP A 274 -11.76 -9.33 -31.66
N ASN A 275 -12.07 -9.99 -32.75
CA ASN A 275 -11.34 -11.18 -33.20
C ASN A 275 -9.87 -10.88 -33.47
N ALA A 276 -9.53 -9.73 -34.01
CA ALA A 276 -8.16 -9.36 -34.37
C ALA A 276 -7.32 -9.04 -33.13
N GLY A 277 -7.82 -8.16 -32.24
CA GLY A 277 -7.15 -7.83 -31.00
C GLY A 277 -7.00 -9.04 -30.09
N TYR A 278 -8.06 -9.85 -29.98
CA TYR A 278 -8.03 -11.07 -29.18
C TYR A 278 -7.03 -12.11 -29.71
N ALA A 279 -6.94 -12.30 -31.06
CA ALA A 279 -5.96 -13.18 -31.68
C ALA A 279 -4.51 -12.71 -31.43
N LYS A 280 -4.28 -11.39 -31.48
CA LYS A 280 -2.97 -10.79 -31.15
C LYS A 280 -2.60 -11.09 -29.69
N TRP A 281 -3.50 -10.82 -28.75
CA TRP A 281 -3.30 -11.14 -27.33
C TRP A 281 -3.00 -12.63 -27.12
N LEU A 282 -3.79 -13.53 -27.73
CA LEU A 282 -3.59 -14.97 -27.62
C LEU A 282 -2.21 -15.41 -28.13
N LYS A 283 -1.70 -14.78 -29.19
CA LYS A 283 -0.35 -15.06 -29.69
C LYS A 283 0.70 -14.70 -28.64
N GLY A 284 0.59 -13.52 -28.02
CA GLY A 284 1.51 -13.07 -26.98
C GLY A 284 1.49 -13.93 -25.73
N VAL A 285 0.29 -14.21 -25.18
CA VAL A 285 0.17 -15.02 -23.95
C VAL A 285 0.59 -16.47 -24.14
N ARG A 286 0.39 -17.04 -25.35
CA ARG A 286 0.90 -18.39 -25.69
C ARG A 286 2.43 -18.40 -25.79
N ALA A 287 3.04 -17.37 -26.36
CA ALA A 287 4.50 -17.21 -26.39
C ALA A 287 5.06 -17.14 -24.96
N PHE A 288 4.42 -16.38 -24.07
CA PHE A 288 4.79 -16.33 -22.66
C PHE A 288 4.65 -17.70 -21.97
N GLY A 289 3.55 -18.42 -22.22
CA GLY A 289 3.37 -19.79 -21.72
C GLY A 289 4.42 -20.77 -22.23
N ALA A 290 4.82 -20.66 -23.50
CA ALA A 290 5.91 -21.46 -24.08
C ALA A 290 7.26 -21.16 -23.39
N LYS A 291 7.51 -19.90 -23.01
CA LYS A 291 8.73 -19.53 -22.28
C LYS A 291 8.76 -20.13 -20.86
N ILE A 292 7.60 -20.28 -20.21
CA ILE A 292 7.50 -21.02 -18.95
C ILE A 292 7.94 -22.47 -19.12
N TRP A 293 7.48 -23.14 -20.18
CA TRP A 293 7.86 -24.52 -20.48
C TRP A 293 9.35 -24.66 -20.83
N GLU A 294 9.91 -23.71 -21.56
CA GLU A 294 11.35 -23.65 -21.87
C GLU A 294 12.18 -23.59 -20.58
N VAL A 295 11.81 -22.69 -19.65
CA VAL A 295 12.50 -22.55 -18.34
C VAL A 295 12.38 -23.80 -17.49
N LEU A 296 11.23 -24.47 -17.53
CA LEU A 296 11.02 -25.73 -16.81
C LEU A 296 11.77 -26.92 -17.46
N GLY A 297 11.92 -26.90 -18.76
CA GLY A 297 12.37 -28.04 -19.56
C GLY A 297 11.26 -29.06 -19.87
N GLU A 298 10.01 -28.77 -19.53
CA GLU A 298 8.85 -29.62 -19.76
C GLU A 298 7.57 -28.79 -19.97
N LYS A 299 6.57 -29.37 -20.66
CA LYS A 299 5.26 -28.75 -20.91
C LYS A 299 4.36 -28.88 -19.67
N ARG A 300 4.54 -28.00 -18.75
CA ARG A 300 3.78 -27.96 -17.50
C ARG A 300 3.38 -26.53 -17.16
N ALA A 301 2.13 -26.34 -16.74
CA ALA A 301 1.60 -25.04 -16.32
C ALA A 301 1.86 -24.77 -14.82
N PRO A 302 1.93 -23.51 -14.38
CA PRO A 302 2.05 -23.17 -12.96
C PRO A 302 0.81 -23.59 -12.17
N ASN A 303 1.01 -24.35 -11.08
CA ASN A 303 -0.05 -24.71 -10.15
C ASN A 303 -0.53 -23.50 -9.35
N LEU A 304 0.38 -22.56 -9.09
CA LEU A 304 0.12 -21.33 -8.37
C LEU A 304 0.80 -20.15 -9.07
N VAL A 305 0.10 -19.03 -9.18
CA VAL A 305 0.65 -17.76 -9.64
C VAL A 305 0.63 -16.77 -8.49
N PHE A 306 1.80 -16.37 -8.06
CA PHE A 306 2.03 -15.36 -7.04
C PHE A 306 2.01 -13.97 -7.69
N GLU A 307 0.93 -13.22 -7.46
CA GLU A 307 0.57 -12.03 -8.22
C GLU A 307 0.55 -10.78 -7.32
N HIS A 308 1.13 -9.67 -7.79
CA HIS A 308 0.99 -8.37 -7.15
C HIS A 308 0.98 -7.15 -8.10
N PRO A 309 1.39 -7.24 -9.37
CA PRO A 309 1.21 -6.15 -10.33
C PRO A 309 -0.28 -5.81 -10.54
N GLY A 310 -1.14 -6.80 -10.70
CA GLY A 310 -2.58 -6.60 -10.77
C GLY A 310 -3.09 -6.35 -12.19
N GLU A 311 -3.49 -5.11 -12.48
CA GLU A 311 -4.25 -4.75 -13.69
C GLU A 311 -3.63 -5.30 -14.99
N THR A 312 -2.34 -5.11 -15.16
CA THR A 312 -1.66 -5.48 -16.43
C THR A 312 -1.36 -6.96 -16.57
N THR A 313 -1.33 -7.74 -15.49
CA THR A 313 -0.81 -9.12 -15.49
C THR A 313 -1.85 -10.18 -15.15
N ILE A 314 -2.93 -9.84 -14.44
CA ILE A 314 -4.02 -10.77 -14.07
C ILE A 314 -4.58 -11.56 -15.27
N PRO A 315 -4.84 -10.94 -16.44
CA PRO A 315 -5.34 -11.69 -17.59
C PRO A 315 -4.42 -12.82 -18.03
N THR A 316 -3.12 -12.53 -18.06
CA THR A 316 -2.08 -13.50 -18.40
C THR A 316 -1.92 -14.55 -17.30
N SER A 317 -1.89 -14.14 -16.03
CA SER A 317 -1.78 -15.03 -14.87
C SER A 317 -2.91 -16.07 -14.85
N ILE A 318 -4.15 -15.64 -15.11
CA ILE A 318 -5.30 -16.55 -15.23
C ILE A 318 -5.13 -17.51 -16.42
N PHE A 319 -4.65 -17.01 -17.57
CA PHE A 319 -4.48 -17.86 -18.76
C PHE A 319 -3.46 -18.96 -18.51
N VAL A 320 -2.25 -18.64 -18.03
CA VAL A 320 -1.13 -19.59 -17.89
C VAL A 320 -1.25 -20.50 -16.67
N CYS A 321 -2.02 -20.15 -15.66
CA CYS A 321 -2.27 -20.98 -14.48
C CYS A 321 -2.88 -22.33 -14.88
N ASP A 322 -2.50 -23.40 -14.20
CA ASP A 322 -2.99 -24.75 -14.49
C ASP A 322 -4.48 -24.94 -14.19
N THR A 323 -5.05 -26.02 -14.71
CA THR A 323 -6.41 -26.46 -14.36
C THR A 323 -6.47 -26.78 -12.86
N GLY A 324 -7.47 -26.22 -12.16
CA GLY A 324 -7.60 -26.33 -10.70
C GLY A 324 -6.59 -25.50 -9.91
N GLY A 325 -5.68 -24.80 -10.60
CA GLY A 325 -4.68 -23.95 -9.97
C GLY A 325 -5.23 -22.63 -9.43
N MET A 326 -4.36 -21.86 -8.79
CA MET A 326 -4.74 -20.60 -8.11
C MET A 326 -3.85 -19.44 -8.53
N VAL A 327 -4.47 -18.30 -8.86
CA VAL A 327 -3.82 -17.01 -8.93
C VAL A 327 -4.12 -16.28 -7.61
N VAL A 328 -3.09 -16.03 -6.81
CA VAL A 328 -3.22 -15.32 -5.54
C VAL A 328 -2.63 -13.92 -5.65
N VAL A 329 -3.40 -12.89 -5.26
CA VAL A 329 -3.06 -11.48 -5.43
C VAL A 329 -3.13 -10.72 -4.11
N CYS A 330 -2.13 -9.87 -3.82
CA CYS A 330 -2.10 -9.05 -2.60
C CYS A 330 -1.97 -7.54 -2.84
N ALA A 331 -1.83 -7.10 -4.09
CA ALA A 331 -1.64 -5.69 -4.43
C ALA A 331 -2.12 -5.41 -5.86
N GLY A 332 -1.95 -4.18 -6.32
CA GLY A 332 -2.26 -3.74 -7.67
C GLY A 332 -1.32 -2.61 -8.09
N THR A 333 0.00 -2.90 -8.18
CA THR A 333 1.02 -1.88 -8.42
C THR A 333 0.95 -1.26 -9.82
N THR A 334 0.25 -1.92 -10.77
CA THR A 334 0.00 -1.39 -12.12
C THR A 334 -1.43 -0.89 -12.32
N GLY A 335 -2.26 -0.96 -11.28
CA GLY A 335 -3.66 -0.54 -11.32
C GLY A 335 -4.60 -1.57 -10.71
N TYR A 336 -5.88 -1.20 -10.58
CA TYR A 336 -6.89 -1.96 -9.83
C TYR A 336 -8.00 -2.56 -10.70
N ASN A 337 -8.07 -2.20 -12.00
CA ASN A 337 -9.18 -2.58 -12.90
C ASN A 337 -8.76 -3.70 -13.85
N ALA A 338 -8.43 -4.89 -13.31
CA ALA A 338 -8.05 -6.03 -14.13
C ALA A 338 -9.25 -6.65 -14.86
N THR A 339 -9.06 -7.02 -16.12
CA THR A 339 -10.04 -7.79 -16.90
C THR A 339 -9.79 -9.29 -16.77
N VAL A 340 -10.87 -10.08 -16.79
CA VAL A 340 -10.81 -11.54 -16.67
C VAL A 340 -11.62 -12.18 -17.78
N ASP A 341 -11.01 -13.08 -18.57
CA ASP A 341 -11.77 -13.96 -19.42
C ASP A 341 -12.31 -15.14 -18.60
N LEU A 342 -13.60 -15.07 -18.30
CA LEU A 342 -14.26 -16.04 -17.46
C LEU A 342 -14.15 -17.47 -18.00
N ARG A 343 -14.04 -17.67 -19.34
CA ARG A 343 -13.89 -18.99 -19.95
C ARG A 343 -12.65 -19.72 -19.42
N TYR A 344 -11.53 -19.02 -19.26
CA TYR A 344 -10.31 -19.60 -18.71
C TYR A 344 -10.40 -19.83 -17.21
N LEU A 345 -11.26 -19.11 -16.51
CA LEU A 345 -11.47 -19.28 -15.07
C LEU A 345 -12.37 -20.50 -14.79
N TRP A 346 -13.64 -20.48 -15.27
CA TRP A 346 -14.59 -21.54 -14.89
C TRP A 346 -14.34 -22.88 -15.60
N MET A 347 -14.04 -22.86 -16.92
CA MET A 347 -13.84 -24.12 -17.68
C MET A 347 -12.62 -24.90 -17.18
N ARG A 348 -11.69 -24.23 -16.55
CA ARG A 348 -10.47 -24.82 -15.97
C ARG A 348 -10.51 -24.86 -14.45
N GLN A 349 -11.66 -24.56 -13.84
CA GLN A 349 -11.87 -24.62 -12.39
C GLN A 349 -10.76 -23.91 -11.59
N LYS A 350 -10.24 -22.79 -12.12
CA LYS A 350 -9.18 -22.01 -11.49
C LYS A 350 -9.75 -21.11 -10.39
N ARG A 351 -8.90 -20.69 -9.48
CA ARG A 351 -9.23 -19.76 -8.41
C ARG A 351 -8.47 -18.46 -8.61
N LEU A 352 -9.17 -17.33 -8.42
CA LEU A 352 -8.59 -16.01 -8.21
C LEU A 352 -8.81 -15.66 -6.74
N GLN A 353 -7.72 -15.54 -5.97
CA GLN A 353 -7.75 -15.41 -4.52
C GLN A 353 -7.10 -14.10 -4.10
N GLY A 354 -7.84 -13.23 -3.43
CA GLY A 354 -7.27 -12.07 -2.72
C GLY A 354 -6.57 -12.49 -1.43
N SER A 355 -5.46 -11.85 -1.11
CA SER A 355 -4.69 -12.07 0.11
C SER A 355 -4.22 -10.74 0.69
N HIS A 356 -4.32 -10.59 2.01
CA HIS A 356 -3.87 -9.39 2.70
C HIS A 356 -3.07 -9.77 3.93
N PHE A 357 -1.78 -9.51 3.94
CA PHE A 357 -0.82 -9.84 4.99
C PHE A 357 -0.91 -11.30 5.49
N ALA A 358 -0.84 -11.53 6.82
CA ALA A 358 -0.89 -12.84 7.49
C ALA A 358 -1.42 -12.71 8.93
N ASN A 359 -1.98 -13.79 9.47
CA ASN A 359 -2.30 -13.86 10.89
C ASN A 359 -1.03 -14.14 11.74
N ALA A 360 -1.16 -14.07 13.06
CA ALA A 360 -0.03 -14.24 13.97
C ALA A 360 0.64 -15.62 13.81
N GLU A 361 -0.15 -16.70 13.74
CA GLU A 361 0.38 -18.07 13.57
C GLU A 361 1.21 -18.21 12.30
N GLN A 362 0.70 -17.72 11.18
CA GLN A 362 1.41 -17.73 9.90
C GLN A 362 2.68 -16.89 9.94
N SER A 363 2.65 -15.75 10.63
CA SER A 363 3.82 -14.90 10.82
C SER A 363 4.89 -15.59 11.67
N TYR A 364 4.49 -16.30 12.72
CA TYR A 364 5.41 -17.09 13.55
C TYR A 364 6.02 -18.25 12.76
N GLN A 365 5.23 -19.00 11.99
CA GLN A 365 5.73 -20.09 11.13
C GLN A 365 6.73 -19.58 10.10
N MET A 366 6.46 -18.43 9.48
CA MET A 366 7.40 -17.76 8.57
C MET A 366 8.68 -17.36 9.31
N ASN A 367 8.54 -16.77 10.52
CA ASN A 367 9.70 -16.32 11.30
C ASN A 367 10.60 -17.48 11.75
N GLU A 368 10.08 -18.68 11.94
CA GLU A 368 10.87 -19.87 12.20
C GLU A 368 11.86 -20.18 11.07
N LEU A 369 11.49 -19.94 9.80
CA LEU A 369 12.44 -20.07 8.68
C LEU A 369 13.59 -19.07 8.84
N ALA A 370 13.27 -17.84 9.21
CA ALA A 370 14.28 -16.80 9.44
C ALA A 370 15.20 -17.16 10.61
N VAL A 371 14.64 -17.59 11.75
CA VAL A 371 15.41 -18.01 12.94
C VAL A 371 16.34 -19.19 12.63
N ARG A 372 15.91 -20.13 11.79
CA ARG A 372 16.70 -21.28 11.35
C ARG A 372 17.70 -20.96 10.24
N GLY A 373 17.73 -19.72 9.75
CA GLY A 373 18.59 -19.30 8.66
C GLY A 373 18.20 -19.83 7.29
N LEU A 374 16.95 -20.20 7.07
CA LEU A 374 16.41 -20.65 5.79
C LEU A 374 15.79 -19.52 4.98
N LEU A 375 15.74 -18.32 5.52
CA LEU A 375 15.24 -17.12 4.87
C LEU A 375 16.29 -16.01 4.99
N ASP A 376 16.83 -15.57 3.84
CA ASP A 376 17.65 -14.37 3.75
C ASP A 376 16.71 -13.15 3.75
N PRO A 377 16.92 -12.14 4.61
CA PRO A 377 16.10 -10.92 4.63
C PRO A 377 16.20 -10.11 3.32
N CYS A 378 17.14 -10.44 2.45
CA CYS A 378 17.37 -9.74 1.18
C CYS A 378 17.58 -8.24 1.37
N LEU A 379 18.21 -7.83 2.46
CA LEU A 379 18.52 -6.44 2.72
C LEU A 379 19.53 -5.95 1.69
N SER A 380 19.14 -5.02 0.85
CA SER A 380 19.96 -4.45 -0.21
C SER A 380 20.52 -3.08 0.13
N ARG A 381 19.84 -2.35 1.01
CA ARG A 381 20.29 -1.05 1.47
C ARG A 381 19.72 -0.73 2.85
N ALA A 382 20.57 -0.18 3.70
CA ALA A 382 20.19 0.42 4.97
C ALA A 382 20.47 1.93 4.96
N PHE A 383 19.69 2.66 5.73
CA PHE A 383 19.70 4.12 5.81
C PHE A 383 19.84 4.57 7.26
N THR A 384 20.38 5.77 7.47
CA THR A 384 20.35 6.44 8.77
C THR A 384 18.95 6.95 9.09
N TYR A 385 18.70 7.37 10.32
CA TYR A 385 17.40 7.91 10.74
C TYR A 385 16.97 9.08 9.87
N GLU A 386 17.88 10.00 9.56
CA GLU A 386 17.63 11.22 8.79
C GLU A 386 17.25 10.93 7.33
N GLU A 387 17.69 9.80 6.80
CA GLU A 387 17.45 9.41 5.40
C GLU A 387 16.08 8.75 5.16
N LEU A 388 15.25 8.57 6.19
CA LEU A 388 13.95 7.88 6.08
C LEU A 388 13.04 8.44 4.95
N PRO A 389 12.85 9.76 4.80
CA PRO A 389 12.04 10.30 3.70
C PRO A 389 12.62 9.98 2.33
N VAL A 390 13.94 9.97 2.23
CA VAL A 390 14.66 9.68 0.98
C VAL A 390 14.53 8.21 0.60
N ALA A 391 14.61 7.30 1.56
CA ALA A 391 14.38 5.88 1.32
C ALA A 391 12.97 5.62 0.71
N HIS A 392 11.96 6.31 1.25
CA HIS A 392 10.60 6.24 0.69
C HIS A 392 10.47 6.92 -0.67
N GLN A 393 11.20 8.02 -0.91
CA GLN A 393 11.22 8.69 -2.21
C GLN A 393 11.84 7.79 -3.29
N LEU A 394 12.91 7.06 -2.97
CA LEU A 394 13.49 6.06 -3.90
C LEU A 394 12.46 5.00 -4.31
N MET A 395 11.68 4.53 -3.33
CA MET A 395 10.63 3.55 -3.58
C MET A 395 9.48 4.14 -4.41
N HIS A 396 9.05 5.36 -4.10
CA HIS A 396 8.05 6.11 -4.87
C HIS A 396 8.46 6.27 -6.33
N ASP A 397 9.73 6.62 -6.58
CA ASP A 397 10.26 6.88 -7.92
C ASP A 397 10.70 5.60 -8.65
N ASN A 398 10.48 4.42 -8.05
CA ASN A 398 10.91 3.12 -8.57
C ASN A 398 12.43 3.06 -8.86
N LYS A 399 13.23 3.74 -8.00
CA LYS A 399 14.71 3.80 -8.07
C LYS A 399 15.38 3.02 -6.93
N HIS A 400 14.60 2.27 -6.16
CA HIS A 400 15.11 1.43 -5.09
C HIS A 400 15.86 0.21 -5.63
N PRO A 401 16.85 -0.33 -4.89
CA PRO A 401 17.57 -1.55 -5.27
C PRO A 401 16.66 -2.78 -5.19
N HIS A 402 17.18 -3.93 -5.65
CA HIS A 402 16.49 -5.23 -5.51
C HIS A 402 16.36 -5.62 -4.03
N GLY A 403 15.38 -6.44 -3.69
CA GLY A 403 15.16 -6.89 -2.32
C GLY A 403 14.52 -5.84 -1.42
N ASN A 404 14.96 -5.80 -0.17
CA ASN A 404 14.37 -4.99 0.89
C ASN A 404 15.31 -3.86 1.33
N MET A 405 14.73 -2.85 1.95
CA MET A 405 15.44 -1.71 2.55
C MET A 405 15.05 -1.54 4.02
N ALA A 406 15.96 -1.00 4.82
CA ALA A 406 15.73 -0.70 6.22
C ALA A 406 16.33 0.66 6.61
N VAL A 407 15.88 1.21 7.73
CA VAL A 407 16.41 2.44 8.33
C VAL A 407 16.72 2.20 9.80
N LEU A 408 17.86 2.69 10.27
CA LEU A 408 18.19 2.70 11.69
C LEU A 408 17.30 3.71 12.42
N ILE A 409 16.81 3.34 13.60
CA ILE A 409 16.01 4.22 14.47
C ILE A 409 16.78 4.48 15.77
N GLY A 410 16.94 3.48 16.62
CA GLY A 410 17.67 3.56 17.88
C GLY A 410 19.08 2.95 17.82
N ALA A 411 19.35 2.12 16.80
CA ALA A 411 20.70 1.63 16.56
C ALA A 411 21.59 2.75 16.01
N THR A 412 22.80 2.88 16.56
CA THR A 412 23.73 3.97 16.25
C THR A 412 24.66 3.66 15.08
N GLU A 413 24.83 2.39 14.78
CA GLU A 413 25.75 1.91 13.76
C GLU A 413 25.12 0.76 12.98
N PHE A 414 25.49 0.65 11.72
CA PHE A 414 25.13 -0.47 10.87
C PHE A 414 25.90 -1.75 11.25
N GLY A 415 25.33 -2.88 10.95
CA GLY A 415 25.98 -4.17 11.14
C GLY A 415 25.96 -4.71 12.57
N LEU A 416 25.29 -4.02 13.50
CA LEU A 416 25.19 -4.45 14.89
C LEU A 416 23.98 -5.37 15.13
N GLY A 417 24.19 -6.34 15.99
CA GLY A 417 23.13 -7.19 16.53
C GLY A 417 22.77 -6.81 17.97
N ALA A 418 22.07 -7.71 18.62
CA ALA A 418 21.49 -7.58 19.93
C ALA A 418 22.47 -7.18 21.05
N SER A 419 23.67 -7.65 21.02
CA SER A 419 24.70 -7.36 22.04
C SER A 419 25.48 -6.06 21.79
N GLY A 420 25.05 -5.22 20.82
CA GLY A 420 25.84 -4.09 20.33
C GLY A 420 27.12 -4.50 19.60
N LYS A 421 27.17 -5.75 19.13
CA LYS A 421 28.29 -6.32 18.36
C LYS A 421 27.75 -6.92 17.06
N PRO A 422 28.61 -7.06 16.03
CA PRO A 422 28.23 -7.81 14.83
C PRO A 422 27.77 -9.23 15.21
N PRO A 423 26.63 -9.71 14.72
CA PRO A 423 26.16 -11.07 15.00
C PRO A 423 27.05 -12.10 14.29
N VAL A 424 27.10 -13.30 14.85
CA VAL A 424 27.68 -14.45 14.15
C VAL A 424 26.76 -14.79 12.97
N LYS A 425 27.21 -14.54 11.77
CA LYS A 425 26.47 -14.81 10.55
C LYS A 425 26.37 -16.31 10.31
N LEU A 426 25.19 -16.75 9.92
CA LEU A 426 25.04 -18.06 9.32
C LEU A 426 25.52 -17.97 7.87
N GLU A 427 26.22 -19.00 7.40
CA GLU A 427 26.55 -19.11 5.98
C GLU A 427 25.26 -19.35 5.19
N HIS A 428 24.71 -18.26 4.65
CA HIS A 428 23.65 -18.35 3.67
C HIS A 428 24.25 -18.47 2.28
N PRO A 429 23.92 -19.47 1.50
CA PRO A 429 24.42 -19.63 0.15
C PRO A 429 23.87 -18.59 -0.84
N THR A 430 23.04 -17.63 -0.37
CA THR A 430 22.13 -16.94 -1.26
C THR A 430 22.66 -15.68 -1.89
N LEU A 431 23.35 -14.80 -1.21
CA LEU A 431 23.81 -13.56 -1.84
C LEU A 431 25.19 -13.14 -1.35
N PRO A 432 26.14 -12.79 -2.26
CA PRO A 432 27.29 -12.02 -1.85
C PRO A 432 26.76 -10.67 -1.32
N LYS A 433 26.98 -10.40 -0.04
CA LYS A 433 26.63 -9.10 0.55
C LYS A 433 27.61 -8.08 -0.02
N GLY A 434 27.13 -7.24 -0.95
CA GLY A 434 27.76 -5.96 -1.23
C GLY A 434 27.74 -5.08 0.03
N ASP A 435 28.49 -4.00 0.02
CA ASP A 435 28.41 -3.01 1.08
C ASP A 435 27.05 -2.27 1.01
N VAL A 436 26.06 -2.84 1.69
CA VAL A 436 24.67 -2.32 1.73
C VAL A 436 24.58 -0.96 2.42
N HIS A 437 25.67 -0.52 3.07
CA HIS A 437 25.74 0.72 3.84
C HIS A 437 26.32 1.89 3.04
N ASN A 438 27.18 1.61 2.03
CA ASN A 438 27.92 2.62 1.26
C ASN A 438 27.46 2.76 -0.20
N THR A 439 26.27 2.31 -0.54
CA THR A 439 25.73 2.50 -1.89
C THR A 439 25.50 3.99 -2.15
N PRO A 440 26.04 4.58 -3.24
CA PRO A 440 25.84 6.00 -3.55
C PRO A 440 24.36 6.38 -3.56
N HIS A 441 24.05 7.49 -2.91
CA HIS A 441 22.70 8.01 -2.78
C HIS A 441 22.36 8.84 -4.03
N PRO A 442 21.23 8.61 -4.73
CA PRO A 442 20.86 9.38 -5.92
C PRO A 442 20.40 10.82 -5.59
N TYR A 443 20.19 11.13 -4.31
CA TYR A 443 19.83 12.46 -3.85
C TYR A 443 20.95 13.02 -2.96
N PRO A 444 21.46 14.24 -3.22
CA PRO A 444 22.51 14.85 -2.40
C PRO A 444 21.95 15.14 -0.99
N MET A 445 22.61 14.59 0.04
CA MET A 445 22.23 14.76 1.44
C MET A 445 22.53 16.16 2.01
N SER A 446 23.37 16.94 1.31
CA SER A 446 23.79 18.28 1.74
C SER A 446 22.83 19.40 1.35
N GLU A 447 21.86 19.12 0.47
CA GLU A 447 20.79 20.08 0.20
C GLU A 447 19.71 19.90 1.25
N PRO A 448 19.19 20.99 1.85
CA PRO A 448 17.97 20.88 2.65
C PRO A 448 16.94 20.18 1.76
N LEU A 449 16.30 19.14 2.29
CA LEU A 449 15.20 18.47 1.61
C LEU A 449 14.33 19.58 1.04
N PRO A 450 14.06 19.62 -0.29
CA PRO A 450 13.34 20.72 -0.88
C PRO A 450 12.09 20.92 -0.04
N GLY A 451 12.06 22.07 0.65
CA GLY A 451 10.87 22.50 1.38
C GLY A 451 9.71 22.26 0.42
N VAL A 452 8.53 21.98 0.94
CA VAL A 452 7.31 21.92 0.14
C VAL A 452 7.30 23.18 -0.70
N ALA A 453 7.90 23.13 -1.89
CA ALA A 453 7.56 24.08 -2.92
C ALA A 453 6.05 23.94 -3.00
N GLU A 454 5.34 25.01 -2.69
CA GLU A 454 3.91 25.11 -2.97
C GLU A 454 3.73 24.35 -4.26
N ALA A 455 2.85 23.36 -4.27
CA ALA A 455 2.68 22.47 -5.41
C ALA A 455 2.68 23.39 -6.63
N GLU A 456 3.75 23.36 -7.41
CA GLU A 456 3.85 24.25 -8.58
C GLU A 456 2.59 23.97 -9.34
N ALA A 457 1.71 24.96 -9.35
CA ALA A 457 0.45 24.86 -10.06
C ALA A 457 0.85 24.45 -11.46
N ILE A 458 0.31 23.33 -11.94
CA ILE A 458 0.61 22.83 -13.29
C ILE A 458 0.38 24.02 -14.21
N LYS A 459 1.46 24.66 -14.64
CA LYS A 459 1.38 25.77 -15.56
C LYS A 459 1.10 25.18 -16.92
N ILE A 460 -0.19 25.09 -17.25
CA ILE A 460 -0.59 24.93 -18.64
C ILE A 460 -0.15 26.22 -19.32
N SER A 461 0.54 26.10 -20.46
CA SER A 461 0.90 27.24 -21.27
C SER A 461 -0.38 28.04 -21.57
N ASP A 462 -0.39 29.30 -21.18
CA ASP A 462 -1.53 30.18 -21.38
C ASP A 462 -1.62 30.50 -22.88
N ASP A 463 -2.58 29.88 -23.55
CA ASP A 463 -2.91 30.15 -24.95
C ASP A 463 -4.01 31.20 -25.11
N GLY A 464 -4.38 31.88 -24.00
CA GLY A 464 -5.45 32.89 -23.97
C GLY A 464 -6.87 32.28 -23.94
N THR A 465 -7.03 30.96 -23.90
CA THR A 465 -8.34 30.30 -23.84
C THR A 465 -9.03 30.62 -22.52
N LYS A 466 -10.28 31.03 -22.57
CA LYS A 466 -11.12 31.34 -21.42
C LYS A 466 -12.05 30.19 -21.08
N VAL A 467 -12.46 30.11 -19.83
CA VAL A 467 -13.39 29.09 -19.34
C VAL A 467 -14.68 29.05 -20.17
N LYS A 468 -15.23 30.22 -20.52
CA LYS A 468 -16.46 30.33 -21.34
C LYS A 468 -16.37 29.67 -22.71
N ASP A 469 -15.15 29.46 -23.23
CA ASP A 469 -14.90 28.91 -24.57
C ASP A 469 -14.96 27.38 -24.58
N LEU A 470 -14.85 26.74 -23.39
CA LEU A 470 -14.81 25.30 -23.24
C LEU A 470 -15.87 24.75 -22.26
N MET A 471 -16.50 25.59 -21.42
CA MET A 471 -17.51 25.15 -20.48
C MET A 471 -18.74 24.58 -21.18
N HIS A 472 -19.34 23.59 -20.58
CA HIS A 472 -20.69 23.16 -20.92
C HIS A 472 -21.68 24.23 -20.41
N ARG A 473 -22.40 24.88 -21.32
CA ARG A 473 -23.45 25.85 -20.98
C ARG A 473 -24.70 25.14 -20.48
N GLY A 474 -25.32 25.75 -19.47
CA GLY A 474 -26.46 25.17 -18.78
C GLY A 474 -26.04 24.32 -17.58
N ILE A 475 -26.84 24.37 -16.54
CA ILE A 475 -26.63 23.58 -15.31
C ILE A 475 -27.77 22.61 -15.16
N ILE A 476 -27.44 21.33 -15.16
CA ILE A 476 -28.37 20.31 -14.71
C ILE A 476 -28.37 20.34 -13.18
N SER A 477 -29.48 20.78 -12.61
CA SER A 477 -29.59 21.02 -11.19
C SER A 477 -30.85 20.42 -10.58
N CYS A 478 -30.86 20.32 -9.25
CA CYS A 478 -32.01 19.96 -8.44
C CYS A 478 -32.14 20.96 -7.27
N ALA A 479 -33.30 21.01 -6.63
CA ALA A 479 -33.47 21.75 -5.39
C ALA A 479 -32.97 20.93 -4.19
N SER A 480 -32.53 21.59 -3.12
CA SER A 480 -32.11 20.92 -1.86
C SER A 480 -33.24 20.06 -1.27
N GLY A 481 -34.49 20.44 -1.48
CA GLY A 481 -35.70 19.70 -1.08
C GLY A 481 -36.11 18.56 -2.00
N ASP A 482 -35.49 18.37 -3.17
CA ASP A 482 -35.80 17.27 -4.07
C ASP A 482 -35.36 15.92 -3.47
N THR A 483 -36.11 14.85 -3.81
CA THR A 483 -35.77 13.51 -3.29
C THR A 483 -34.56 12.91 -4.02
N VAL A 484 -33.80 12.10 -3.34
CA VAL A 484 -32.70 11.32 -3.91
C VAL A 484 -33.15 10.50 -5.11
N GLY A 485 -34.37 9.94 -5.06
CA GLY A 485 -34.94 9.24 -6.20
C GLY A 485 -35.14 10.12 -7.44
N LYS A 486 -35.56 11.39 -7.26
CA LYS A 486 -35.66 12.37 -8.36
C LYS A 486 -34.26 12.73 -8.92
N VAL A 487 -33.31 12.97 -8.04
CA VAL A 487 -31.94 13.30 -8.44
C VAL A 487 -31.27 12.14 -9.18
N ALA A 488 -31.48 10.90 -8.71
CA ALA A 488 -30.99 9.70 -9.41
C ALA A 488 -31.58 9.60 -10.84
N LYS A 489 -32.85 9.91 -11.01
CA LYS A 489 -33.50 9.93 -12.32
C LYS A 489 -32.86 11.02 -13.21
N ILE A 490 -32.65 12.24 -12.71
CA ILE A 490 -31.97 13.30 -13.43
C ILE A 490 -30.59 12.86 -13.93
N MET A 491 -29.81 12.15 -13.09
CA MET A 491 -28.49 11.65 -13.47
C MET A 491 -28.56 10.61 -14.59
N VAL A 492 -29.51 9.68 -14.51
CA VAL A 492 -29.69 8.63 -15.53
C VAL A 492 -30.20 9.19 -16.84
N ASP A 493 -31.26 10.04 -16.79
CA ASP A 493 -31.91 10.61 -17.99
C ASP A 493 -30.96 11.54 -18.78
N ASN A 494 -29.93 12.12 -18.13
CA ASN A 494 -28.96 13.03 -18.75
C ASN A 494 -27.57 12.42 -18.90
N GLU A 495 -27.35 11.15 -18.54
CA GLU A 495 -26.05 10.45 -18.60
C GLU A 495 -24.94 11.18 -17.83
N ILE A 496 -25.27 11.80 -16.68
CA ILE A 496 -24.33 12.56 -15.86
C ILE A 496 -24.04 11.90 -14.52
N HIS A 497 -22.85 12.19 -13.98
CA HIS A 497 -22.35 11.59 -12.74
C HIS A 497 -22.49 12.48 -11.50
N ALA A 498 -22.97 13.71 -11.68
CA ALA A 498 -23.22 14.66 -10.60
C ALA A 498 -24.26 15.71 -11.00
N VAL A 499 -25.03 16.19 -10.01
CA VAL A 499 -26.06 17.22 -10.17
C VAL A 499 -25.76 18.35 -9.19
N VAL A 500 -25.85 19.60 -9.64
CA VAL A 500 -25.69 20.78 -8.80
C VAL A 500 -26.96 20.99 -7.98
N VAL A 501 -26.81 21.18 -6.67
CA VAL A 501 -27.94 21.49 -5.77
C VAL A 501 -28.09 23.01 -5.69
N MET A 502 -29.27 23.49 -6.04
CA MET A 502 -29.62 24.91 -6.04
C MET A 502 -30.58 25.23 -4.90
N ASP A 503 -30.34 26.35 -4.23
CA ASP A 503 -31.27 26.90 -3.25
C ASP A 503 -31.27 28.42 -3.34
N GLY A 504 -32.46 29.04 -3.40
CA GLY A 504 -32.60 30.50 -3.56
C GLY A 504 -31.85 31.09 -4.76
N GLY A 505 -31.69 30.33 -5.86
CA GLY A 505 -30.96 30.77 -7.07
C GLY A 505 -29.42 30.64 -6.96
N LYS A 506 -28.90 30.11 -5.86
CA LYS A 506 -27.46 29.90 -5.65
C LYS A 506 -27.12 28.40 -5.64
N ALA A 507 -25.95 28.06 -6.13
CA ALA A 507 -25.42 26.71 -6.01
C ALA A 507 -24.92 26.46 -4.59
N VAL A 508 -25.58 25.57 -3.84
CA VAL A 508 -25.30 25.30 -2.42
C VAL A 508 -24.53 24.01 -2.18
N GLY A 509 -24.47 23.12 -3.16
CA GLY A 509 -23.75 21.84 -3.06
C GLY A 509 -23.82 21.06 -4.36
N VAL A 510 -23.22 19.87 -4.31
CA VAL A 510 -23.24 18.90 -5.43
C VAL A 510 -23.62 17.53 -4.88
N VAL A 511 -24.49 16.80 -5.59
CA VAL A 511 -24.76 15.39 -5.34
C VAL A 511 -24.11 14.58 -6.45
N SER A 512 -23.25 13.64 -6.09
CA SER A 512 -22.57 12.72 -7.01
C SER A 512 -23.15 11.30 -6.93
N GLN A 513 -22.77 10.43 -7.87
CA GLN A 513 -23.11 9.00 -7.80
C GLN A 513 -22.59 8.34 -6.50
N THR A 514 -21.45 8.78 -5.99
CA THR A 514 -20.91 8.31 -4.71
C THR A 514 -21.85 8.65 -3.55
N ASP A 515 -22.39 9.89 -3.51
CA ASP A 515 -23.32 10.30 -2.47
C ASP A 515 -24.63 9.48 -2.54
N MET A 516 -25.07 9.11 -3.76
CA MET A 516 -26.21 8.22 -3.97
C MET A 516 -25.99 6.81 -3.40
N VAL A 517 -24.77 6.28 -3.57
CA VAL A 517 -24.39 4.96 -3.02
C VAL A 517 -24.33 5.03 -1.50
N LEU A 518 -23.70 6.08 -0.95
CA LEU A 518 -23.60 6.31 0.50
C LEU A 518 -24.98 6.51 1.15
N ALA A 519 -25.93 7.15 0.47
CA ALA A 519 -27.31 7.30 0.96
C ALA A 519 -28.01 5.95 1.22
N ARG A 520 -27.57 4.86 0.59
CA ARG A 520 -28.11 3.50 0.82
C ARG A 520 -27.47 2.78 2.01
N GLN A 521 -26.38 3.29 2.56
CA GLN A 521 -25.70 2.62 3.66
C GLN A 521 -26.61 2.52 4.89
N GLY A 522 -26.91 1.30 5.33
CA GLY A 522 -27.81 1.03 6.47
C GLY A 522 -29.29 1.33 6.22
N ARG A 523 -29.73 1.54 4.95
CA ARG A 523 -31.11 1.91 4.60
C ARG A 523 -31.67 1.01 3.50
N THR A 524 -32.99 0.85 3.48
CA THR A 524 -33.70 0.22 2.34
C THR A 524 -33.65 1.15 1.12
N SER A 525 -33.88 0.58 -0.07
CA SER A 525 -33.95 1.37 -1.32
C SER A 525 -35.06 2.45 -1.26
N GLU A 526 -36.15 2.18 -0.57
CA GLU A 526 -37.26 3.12 -0.39
C GLU A 526 -36.87 4.27 0.55
N GLN A 527 -36.27 3.96 1.68
CA GLN A 527 -35.73 4.96 2.63
C GLN A 527 -34.70 5.87 1.96
N ALA A 528 -33.75 5.30 1.22
CA ALA A 528 -32.74 6.09 0.53
C ALA A 528 -33.33 7.00 -0.55
N ARG A 529 -34.34 6.51 -1.33
CA ARG A 529 -35.03 7.32 -2.34
C ARG A 529 -35.83 8.49 -1.76
N ALA A 530 -36.33 8.35 -0.54
CA ALA A 530 -37.12 9.36 0.15
C ALA A 530 -36.25 10.48 0.79
N MET A 531 -34.96 10.27 0.99
CA MET A 531 -34.03 11.30 1.50
C MET A 531 -34.04 12.53 0.59
N LYS A 532 -33.63 13.67 1.15
CA LYS A 532 -33.55 14.94 0.40
C LYS A 532 -32.13 15.13 -0.15
N ALA A 533 -32.04 15.79 -1.30
CA ALA A 533 -30.74 16.12 -1.91
C ALA A 533 -29.82 16.90 -0.94
N GLY A 534 -30.38 17.82 -0.17
CA GLY A 534 -29.66 18.58 0.84
C GLY A 534 -29.09 17.76 2.00
N GLU A 535 -29.64 16.55 2.26
CA GLU A 535 -29.16 15.66 3.33
C GLU A 535 -27.95 14.82 2.89
N ILE A 536 -27.76 14.65 1.58
CA ILE A 536 -26.70 13.79 1.02
C ILE A 536 -25.67 14.56 0.22
N MET A 537 -25.93 15.82 -0.13
CA MET A 537 -25.00 16.63 -0.93
C MET A 537 -23.68 16.88 -0.20
N THR A 538 -22.62 16.98 -0.96
CA THR A 538 -21.40 17.64 -0.48
C THR A 538 -21.66 19.14 -0.46
N PRO A 539 -21.65 19.80 0.72
CA PRO A 539 -21.93 21.21 0.82
C PRO A 539 -20.83 22.09 0.22
N GLY A 540 -21.22 23.21 -0.35
CA GLY A 540 -20.33 24.16 -1.02
C GLY A 540 -20.03 23.76 -2.47
N CYS A 541 -20.17 24.72 -3.38
CA CYS A 541 -19.72 24.58 -4.77
C CYS A 541 -18.48 25.41 -4.99
N ALA A 542 -17.42 24.80 -5.50
CA ALA A 542 -16.34 25.61 -6.04
C ALA A 542 -16.80 26.24 -7.36
N THR A 543 -16.72 27.54 -7.42
CA THR A 543 -17.11 28.33 -8.57
C THR A 543 -15.90 29.01 -9.20
N CYS A 544 -16.02 29.31 -10.49
CA CYS A 544 -15.10 30.22 -11.18
C CYS A 544 -15.89 31.11 -12.12
N ASP A 545 -15.37 32.30 -12.41
CA ASP A 545 -15.97 33.21 -13.38
C ASP A 545 -15.69 32.72 -14.81
N ALA A 546 -16.65 32.86 -15.69
CA ALA A 546 -16.55 32.44 -17.10
C ALA A 546 -15.44 33.18 -17.87
N SER A 547 -15.01 34.33 -17.41
CA SER A 547 -14.01 35.20 -18.08
C SER A 547 -12.58 34.85 -17.71
N ILE A 548 -12.33 34.03 -16.66
CA ILE A 548 -10.97 33.67 -16.26
C ILE A 548 -10.30 32.76 -17.28
N LEU A 549 -8.99 32.71 -17.28
CA LEU A 549 -8.20 31.84 -18.14
C LEU A 549 -8.39 30.37 -17.75
N LEU A 550 -8.31 29.49 -18.75
CA LEU A 550 -8.39 28.05 -18.53
C LEU A 550 -7.29 27.58 -17.58
N SER A 551 -6.10 28.14 -17.66
CA SER A 551 -4.96 27.88 -16.78
C SER A 551 -5.27 28.18 -15.31
N GLU A 552 -6.02 29.26 -15.03
CA GLU A 552 -6.47 29.61 -13.68
C GLU A 552 -7.52 28.62 -13.17
N ALA A 553 -8.49 28.23 -14.01
CA ALA A 553 -9.48 27.23 -13.64
C ALA A 553 -8.85 25.86 -13.36
N VAL A 554 -7.85 25.44 -14.14
CA VAL A 554 -7.08 24.23 -13.90
C VAL A 554 -6.31 24.32 -12.59
N SER A 555 -5.70 25.46 -12.30
CA SER A 555 -5.01 25.69 -11.03
C SER A 555 -5.97 25.61 -9.83
N LEU A 556 -7.20 26.13 -9.97
CA LEU A 556 -8.24 26.00 -8.95
C LEU A 556 -8.69 24.52 -8.77
N MET A 557 -8.87 23.78 -9.87
CA MET A 557 -9.24 22.37 -9.82
C MET A 557 -8.13 21.50 -9.21
N THR A 558 -6.88 21.70 -9.64
CA THR A 558 -5.73 20.92 -9.15
C THR A 558 -5.36 21.26 -7.70
N GLY A 559 -5.31 22.55 -7.37
CA GLY A 559 -4.99 23.02 -6.01
C GLY A 559 -6.03 22.58 -4.95
N ARG A 560 -7.30 22.48 -5.34
CA ARG A 560 -8.38 21.98 -4.47
C ARG A 560 -8.72 20.51 -4.67
N ARG A 561 -7.98 19.80 -5.53
CA ARG A 561 -8.22 18.39 -5.88
C ARG A 561 -9.65 18.13 -6.36
N MET A 562 -10.17 19.04 -7.16
CA MET A 562 -11.52 18.96 -7.70
C MET A 562 -11.46 18.65 -9.20
N HIS A 563 -12.43 17.91 -9.68
CA HIS A 563 -12.50 17.53 -11.09
C HIS A 563 -13.43 18.43 -11.90
N ARG A 564 -14.17 19.34 -11.23
CA ARG A 564 -15.18 20.22 -11.86
C ARG A 564 -15.34 21.51 -11.08
N LEU A 565 -15.65 22.59 -11.79
CA LEU A 565 -16.07 23.87 -11.23
C LEU A 565 -17.42 24.26 -11.80
N VAL A 566 -18.26 24.88 -10.99
CA VAL A 566 -19.46 25.58 -11.46
C VAL A 566 -19.01 26.92 -12.01
N VAL A 567 -19.37 27.20 -13.26
CA VAL A 567 -19.03 28.46 -13.93
C VAL A 567 -20.12 29.48 -13.66
N THR A 568 -19.72 30.68 -13.27
CA THR A 568 -20.64 31.78 -12.98
C THR A 568 -20.42 32.95 -13.95
N GLU A 569 -21.49 33.64 -14.31
CA GLU A 569 -21.48 34.95 -14.97
C GLU A 569 -22.35 35.91 -14.13
N ASN A 570 -21.80 37.03 -13.71
CA ASN A 570 -22.49 37.96 -12.80
C ASN A 570 -23.05 37.28 -11.53
N ASP A 571 -22.28 36.45 -10.89
CA ASP A 571 -22.63 35.63 -9.72
C ASP A 571 -23.79 34.64 -9.94
N GLN A 572 -24.23 34.46 -11.19
CA GLN A 572 -25.23 33.45 -11.52
C GLN A 572 -24.57 32.23 -12.16
N PRO A 573 -24.91 31.03 -11.70
CA PRO A 573 -24.37 29.79 -12.26
C PRO A 573 -24.87 29.59 -13.70
N THR A 574 -23.95 29.54 -14.67
CA THR A 574 -24.26 29.47 -16.10
C THR A 574 -23.77 28.22 -16.80
N GLY A 575 -22.88 27.48 -16.17
CA GLY A 575 -22.33 26.25 -16.76
C GLY A 575 -21.42 25.46 -15.80
N VAL A 576 -20.77 24.45 -16.34
CA VAL A 576 -19.80 23.60 -15.63
C VAL A 576 -18.58 23.40 -16.53
N ILE A 577 -17.38 23.45 -15.95
CA ILE A 577 -16.14 23.04 -16.60
C ILE A 577 -15.51 21.89 -15.82
N SER A 578 -14.96 20.90 -16.51
CA SER A 578 -14.34 19.72 -15.92
C SER A 578 -12.92 19.49 -16.43
N MET A 579 -12.14 18.68 -15.70
CA MET A 579 -10.81 18.23 -16.16
C MET A 579 -10.90 17.49 -17.51
N THR A 580 -12.02 16.84 -17.83
CA THR A 580 -12.24 16.19 -19.12
C THR A 580 -12.29 17.19 -20.26
N ASP A 581 -12.87 18.37 -20.05
CA ASP A 581 -12.94 19.43 -21.08
C ASP A 581 -11.55 19.99 -21.34
N VAL A 582 -10.73 20.11 -20.30
CA VAL A 582 -9.30 20.48 -20.42
C VAL A 582 -8.53 19.44 -21.22
N VAL A 583 -8.74 18.15 -20.95
CA VAL A 583 -8.07 17.06 -21.68
C VAL A 583 -8.48 17.05 -23.16
N ARG A 584 -9.77 17.23 -23.48
CA ARG A 584 -10.23 17.34 -24.88
C ARG A 584 -9.53 18.48 -25.64
N LYS A 585 -9.39 19.62 -25.01
CA LYS A 585 -8.66 20.75 -25.60
C LYS A 585 -7.20 20.41 -25.88
N ILE A 586 -6.53 19.66 -25.00
CA ILE A 586 -5.13 19.22 -25.17
C ILE A 586 -4.98 18.29 -26.38
N ILE A 587 -5.94 17.41 -26.62
CA ILE A 587 -5.91 16.45 -27.74
C ILE A 587 -6.51 17.02 -29.05
N GLY A 588 -7.00 18.25 -29.02
CA GLY A 588 -7.53 18.94 -30.21
C GLY A 588 -8.95 18.54 -30.61
N GLU A 589 -9.75 18.03 -29.68
CA GLU A 589 -11.19 17.73 -29.83
C GLU A 589 -12.09 18.83 -29.25
#